data_939dde3e0355136c5dcd0e3d071f4b1b
#
_entry.id   939dde3e0355136c5dcd0e3d071f4b1b
#
_cell.length_a   1.000
_cell.length_b   1.000
_cell.length_c   1.000
_cell.angle_alpha   90.00
_cell.angle_beta   90.00
_cell.angle_gamma   90.00
#
_symmetry.space_group_name_H-M   'P 1'
#
loop_
_entity.id
_entity.type
_entity.pdbx_description
1 polymer ?
#
loop_
_entity_poly.entity_id
_entity_poly.type
_entity_poly.pdbx_seq_one_letter_code
_entity_poly.pdbx_strand_id
1 'polypeptide(L)'
;MENHVQRYTTIETVLEVQDRRVRVTRIADFEALLEYLDPITFAEDERLPYWAELWPAAVAMAQYMAQRLPLAGRQVLELGCGLGLVGVVAALHGARVLCTDYEAAALAFARHNARRNACSHMRFQLMDWRRPALRRRYDYILASDVIYEARNFGPLVTILRRYLARGGMAVFSEPGRVNAVPFFALVRQYGLTCKTEFWPLEWEGTHQIALHTISHPAESPLDRQRSL
;
A
#
# COMPACT_ATOMS: atom_id res chain seq x y z
N MET A 1 -9.12 -14.84 15.96
CA MET A 1 -8.58 -13.70 15.16
C MET A 1 -9.09 -12.33 15.61
N GLU A 2 -10.25 -12.23 16.26
CA GLU A 2 -10.74 -10.96 16.85
C GLU A 2 -9.93 -10.49 18.07
N ASN A 3 -9.24 -11.39 18.76
CA ASN A 3 -8.48 -11.06 19.97
C ASN A 3 -7.23 -10.18 19.78
N HIS A 4 -6.75 -9.91 18.54
CA HIS A 4 -5.53 -9.13 18.36
C HIS A 4 -5.76 -7.64 18.50
N VAL A 5 -6.83 -7.09 17.92
CA VAL A 5 -7.16 -5.66 18.02
C VAL A 5 -7.54 -5.30 19.47
N GLN A 6 -8.25 -6.18 20.17
CA GLN A 6 -8.69 -5.97 21.56
C GLN A 6 -7.53 -5.90 22.59
N ARG A 7 -6.32 -6.27 22.21
CA ARG A 7 -5.13 -6.15 23.08
C ARG A 7 -4.58 -4.74 23.19
N TYR A 8 -5.03 -3.85 22.31
CA TYR A 8 -4.54 -2.48 22.22
C TYR A 8 -5.63 -1.49 22.61
N THR A 9 -5.25 -0.41 23.25
CA THR A 9 -6.11 0.77 23.33
C THR A 9 -6.22 1.38 21.95
N THR A 10 -7.45 1.52 21.45
CA THR A 10 -7.69 1.96 20.06
C THR A 10 -8.57 3.19 20.00
N ILE A 11 -8.40 3.97 18.96
CA ILE A 11 -9.29 5.07 18.58
C ILE A 11 -9.81 4.84 17.17
N GLU A 12 -10.96 5.41 16.84
CA GLU A 12 -11.51 5.42 15.49
C GLU A 12 -11.30 6.80 14.86
N THR A 13 -10.64 6.81 13.71
CA THR A 13 -10.53 7.98 12.83
C THR A 13 -11.53 7.82 11.68
N VAL A 14 -12.27 8.88 11.37
CA VAL A 14 -13.21 8.90 10.23
C VAL A 14 -12.65 9.82 9.15
N LEU A 15 -12.45 9.28 7.97
CA LEU A 15 -11.96 10.01 6.80
C LEU A 15 -13.09 10.18 5.79
N GLU A 16 -13.20 11.37 5.22
CA GLU A 16 -14.06 11.62 4.06
C GLU A 16 -13.22 11.43 2.79
N VAL A 17 -13.57 10.41 1.99
CA VAL A 17 -12.92 10.12 0.71
C VAL A 17 -13.99 10.19 -0.37
N GLN A 18 -14.04 11.30 -1.11
CA GLN A 18 -15.13 11.66 -2.01
C GLN A 18 -16.50 11.65 -1.27
N ASP A 19 -17.43 10.84 -1.73
CA ASP A 19 -18.79 10.69 -1.19
C ASP A 19 -18.87 9.62 -0.08
N ARG A 20 -17.73 9.08 0.36
CA ARG A 20 -17.69 7.97 1.31
C ARG A 20 -17.01 8.33 2.62
N ARG A 21 -17.63 7.89 3.72
CA ARG A 21 -17.03 7.92 5.05
C ARG A 21 -16.32 6.60 5.30
N VAL A 22 -15.02 6.67 5.54
CA VAL A 22 -14.17 5.51 5.81
C VAL A 22 -13.72 5.53 7.27
N ARG A 23 -14.07 4.49 8.01
CA ARG A 23 -13.73 4.33 9.43
C ARG A 23 -12.45 3.53 9.56
N VAL A 24 -11.46 4.08 10.25
CA VAL A 24 -10.18 3.43 10.50
C VAL A 24 -9.95 3.35 12.01
N THR A 25 -9.97 2.14 12.53
CA THR A 25 -9.51 1.86 13.90
C THR A 25 -8.00 1.77 13.87
N ARG A 26 -7.34 2.56 14.72
CA ARG A 26 -5.88 2.56 14.90
C ARG A 26 -5.51 2.49 16.38
N ILE A 27 -4.25 2.27 16.67
CA ILE A 27 -3.74 2.32 18.04
C ILE A 27 -3.82 3.77 18.53
N ALA A 28 -4.26 3.96 19.79
CA ALA A 28 -4.51 5.27 20.35
C ALA A 28 -3.21 6.03 20.63
N ASP A 29 -2.17 5.31 21.07
CA ASP A 29 -0.88 5.85 21.45
C ASP A 29 0.24 5.03 20.79
N PHE A 30 0.77 5.58 19.71
CA PHE A 30 1.85 4.97 18.96
C PHE A 30 3.19 5.00 19.72
N GLU A 31 3.45 6.08 20.46
CA GLU A 31 4.68 6.22 21.23
C GLU A 31 4.73 5.19 22.37
N ALA A 32 3.60 5.00 23.07
CA ALA A 32 3.51 3.94 24.07
C ALA A 32 3.72 2.54 23.46
N LEU A 33 3.31 2.32 22.21
CA LEU A 33 3.59 1.04 21.54
C LEU A 33 5.08 0.80 21.34
N LEU A 34 5.87 1.85 21.08
CA LEU A 34 7.33 1.74 20.91
C LEU A 34 8.04 1.34 22.20
N GLU A 35 7.52 1.74 23.37
CA GLU A 35 8.08 1.38 24.67
C GLU A 35 7.97 -0.12 24.99
N TYR A 36 7.00 -0.81 24.39
CA TYR A 36 6.78 -2.26 24.56
C TYR A 36 7.49 -3.13 23.52
N LEU A 37 8.33 -2.54 22.66
CA LEU A 37 9.12 -3.32 21.72
C LEU A 37 10.14 -4.17 22.48
N ASP A 38 10.14 -5.47 22.20
CA ASP A 38 11.15 -6.37 22.71
C ASP A 38 12.53 -5.98 22.12
N PRO A 39 13.52 -5.59 22.96
CA PRO A 39 14.83 -5.17 22.49
C PRO A 39 15.54 -6.24 21.65
N ILE A 40 15.28 -7.52 21.91
CA ILE A 40 15.89 -8.65 21.18
C ILE A 40 15.33 -8.70 19.76
N THR A 41 14.00 -8.67 19.63
CA THR A 41 13.32 -8.66 18.32
C THR A 41 13.67 -7.40 17.51
N PHE A 42 13.80 -6.25 18.17
CA PHE A 42 14.23 -5.02 17.55
C PHE A 42 15.68 -5.11 17.03
N ALA A 43 16.60 -5.68 17.82
CA ALA A 43 18.00 -5.83 17.42
C ALA A 43 18.21 -6.78 16.22
N GLU A 44 17.31 -7.77 16.05
CA GLU A 44 17.41 -8.72 14.94
C GLU A 44 16.96 -8.12 13.60
N ASP A 45 16.00 -7.21 13.57
CA ASP A 45 15.38 -6.77 12.33
C ASP A 45 15.10 -5.25 12.23
N GLU A 46 15.44 -4.49 13.29
CA GLU A 46 15.28 -3.03 13.39
C GLU A 46 13.87 -2.53 13.03
N ARG A 47 12.84 -3.36 13.28
CA ARG A 47 11.48 -3.06 12.88
C ARG A 47 10.74 -2.26 13.92
N LEU A 48 10.35 -1.08 13.52
CA LEU A 48 9.35 -0.29 14.23
C LEU A 48 7.94 -0.67 13.73
N PRO A 49 6.92 -0.62 14.60
CA PRO A 49 5.56 -0.99 14.24
C PRO A 49 4.86 0.11 13.41
N TYR A 50 5.51 0.57 12.34
CA TYR A 50 4.98 1.63 11.45
C TYR A 50 3.59 1.33 10.89
N TRP A 51 3.20 0.03 10.87
CA TRP A 51 1.87 -0.40 10.48
C TRP A 51 0.74 0.14 11.36
N ALA A 52 1.04 0.53 12.61
CA ALA A 52 0.06 0.93 13.62
C ALA A 52 -0.44 2.35 13.45
N GLU A 53 0.23 3.15 12.62
CA GLU A 53 -0.10 4.55 12.39
C GLU A 53 -0.76 4.77 11.02
N LEU A 54 -1.57 5.81 10.95
CA LEU A 54 -2.21 6.25 9.72
C LEU A 54 -1.36 7.35 9.06
N TRP A 55 -0.57 6.96 8.08
CA TRP A 55 0.37 7.85 7.42
C TRP A 55 -0.31 8.78 6.41
N PRO A 56 0.12 10.06 6.29
CA PRO A 56 -0.40 11.00 5.28
C PRO A 56 -0.34 10.45 3.85
N ALA A 57 0.71 9.69 3.52
CA ALA A 57 0.85 9.06 2.21
C ALA A 57 -0.26 8.06 1.89
N ALA A 58 -0.80 7.35 2.90
CA ALA A 58 -1.93 6.43 2.74
C ALA A 58 -3.25 7.20 2.51
N VAL A 59 -3.43 8.31 3.20
CA VAL A 59 -4.61 9.18 3.03
C VAL A 59 -4.63 9.81 1.64
N ALA A 60 -3.50 10.37 1.20
CA ALA A 60 -3.36 10.92 -0.16
C ALA A 60 -3.58 9.87 -1.25
N MET A 61 -3.01 8.66 -1.08
CA MET A 61 -3.24 7.52 -1.98
C MET A 61 -4.73 7.18 -2.07
N ALA A 62 -5.42 7.10 -0.94
CA ALA A 62 -6.84 6.78 -0.88
C ALA A 62 -7.68 7.83 -1.64
N GLN A 63 -7.41 9.13 -1.44
CA GLN A 63 -8.08 10.21 -2.17
C GLN A 63 -7.77 10.18 -3.67
N TYR A 64 -6.50 10.02 -4.03
CA TYR A 64 -6.06 9.96 -5.42
C TYR A 64 -6.74 8.84 -6.19
N MET A 65 -6.64 7.61 -5.68
CA MET A 65 -7.18 6.46 -6.40
C MET A 65 -8.70 6.50 -6.52
N ALA A 66 -9.41 7.00 -5.50
CA ALA A 66 -10.85 7.16 -5.54
C ALA A 66 -11.28 8.15 -6.63
N GLN A 67 -10.48 9.19 -6.89
CA GLN A 67 -10.79 10.22 -7.89
C GLN A 67 -10.31 9.86 -9.30
N ARG A 68 -9.22 9.09 -9.42
CA ARG A 68 -8.48 8.95 -10.69
C ARG A 68 -8.50 7.55 -11.27
N LEU A 69 -8.74 6.50 -10.46
CA LEU A 69 -8.59 5.13 -10.94
C LEU A 69 -9.94 4.44 -11.16
N PRO A 70 -10.17 3.82 -12.33
CA PRO A 70 -11.35 3.01 -12.59
C PRO A 70 -11.21 1.63 -11.91
N LEU A 71 -11.52 1.56 -10.62
CA LEU A 71 -11.25 0.41 -9.76
C LEU A 71 -12.30 -0.71 -9.88
N ALA A 72 -13.52 -0.41 -10.34
CA ALA A 72 -14.62 -1.38 -10.37
C ALA A 72 -14.26 -2.66 -11.16
N GLY A 73 -14.38 -3.82 -10.50
CA GLY A 73 -14.06 -5.13 -11.06
C GLY A 73 -12.57 -5.47 -11.19
N ARG A 74 -11.66 -4.51 -10.90
CA ARG A 74 -10.21 -4.68 -11.07
C ARG A 74 -9.59 -5.53 -9.97
N GLN A 75 -8.53 -6.26 -10.34
CA GLN A 75 -7.68 -6.99 -9.40
C GLN A 75 -6.65 -6.03 -8.81
N VAL A 76 -6.70 -5.82 -7.51
CA VAL A 76 -5.82 -4.89 -6.79
C VAL A 76 -4.98 -5.66 -5.79
N LEU A 77 -3.68 -5.39 -5.77
CA LEU A 77 -2.73 -5.81 -4.75
C LEU A 77 -2.29 -4.60 -3.95
N GLU A 78 -2.42 -4.65 -2.64
CA GLU A 78 -1.81 -3.67 -1.74
C GLU A 78 -0.57 -4.29 -1.07
N LEU A 79 0.55 -3.58 -1.13
CA LEU A 79 1.83 -3.95 -0.52
C LEU A 79 2.06 -3.11 0.74
N GLY A 80 2.29 -3.74 1.90
CA GLY A 80 2.46 -3.04 3.17
C GLY A 80 1.19 -2.32 3.58
N CYS A 81 0.09 -3.06 3.73
CA CYS A 81 -1.23 -2.44 3.91
C CYS A 81 -1.43 -1.76 5.27
N GLY A 82 -0.60 -2.04 6.28
CA GLY A 82 -0.76 -1.47 7.61
C GLY A 82 -2.19 -1.60 8.13
N LEU A 83 -2.84 -0.47 8.40
CA LEU A 83 -4.23 -0.41 8.86
C LEU A 83 -5.27 -0.73 7.76
N GLY A 84 -4.85 -0.86 6.49
CA GLY A 84 -5.69 -1.27 5.38
C GLY A 84 -6.57 -0.18 4.77
N LEU A 85 -6.28 1.10 5.01
CA LEU A 85 -7.08 2.22 4.46
C LEU A 85 -7.18 2.16 2.95
N VAL A 86 -6.04 2.02 2.26
CA VAL A 86 -5.96 2.05 0.79
C VAL A 86 -6.76 0.89 0.19
N GLY A 87 -6.59 -0.33 0.73
CA GLY A 87 -7.35 -1.50 0.31
C GLY A 87 -8.86 -1.37 0.56
N VAL A 88 -9.25 -0.83 1.71
CA VAL A 88 -10.67 -0.58 2.03
C VAL A 88 -11.28 0.39 1.03
N VAL A 89 -10.61 1.50 0.73
CA VAL A 89 -11.11 2.47 -0.26
C VAL A 89 -11.19 1.83 -1.65
N ALA A 90 -10.18 1.05 -2.06
CA ALA A 90 -10.24 0.32 -3.32
C ALA A 90 -11.45 -0.65 -3.38
N ALA A 91 -11.72 -1.37 -2.30
CA ALA A 91 -12.84 -2.29 -2.20
C ALA A 91 -14.20 -1.58 -2.22
N LEU A 92 -14.32 -0.43 -1.55
CA LEU A 92 -15.51 0.42 -1.60
C LEU A 92 -15.82 0.94 -3.02
N HIS A 93 -14.78 1.09 -3.86
CA HIS A 93 -14.91 1.44 -5.28
C HIS A 93 -15.02 0.20 -6.19
N GLY A 94 -15.35 -0.98 -5.64
CA GLY A 94 -15.69 -2.19 -6.39
C GLY A 94 -14.50 -3.02 -6.84
N ALA A 95 -13.29 -2.78 -6.33
CA ALA A 95 -12.12 -3.60 -6.63
C ALA A 95 -12.16 -4.96 -5.90
N ARG A 96 -11.46 -5.94 -6.48
CA ARG A 96 -11.15 -7.23 -5.84
C ARG A 96 -9.76 -7.15 -5.22
N VAL A 97 -9.69 -6.90 -3.92
CA VAL A 97 -8.46 -6.53 -3.23
C VAL A 97 -7.81 -7.71 -2.51
N LEU A 98 -6.49 -7.84 -2.68
CA LEU A 98 -5.61 -8.58 -1.81
C LEU A 98 -4.70 -7.60 -1.07
N CYS A 99 -4.90 -7.46 0.25
CA CYS A 99 -3.99 -6.74 1.12
C CYS A 99 -2.89 -7.65 1.62
N THR A 100 -1.65 -7.17 1.57
CA THR A 100 -0.49 -7.91 2.06
C THR A 100 0.32 -7.05 3.00
N ASP A 101 0.85 -7.69 4.03
CA ASP A 101 1.77 -7.07 4.98
C ASP A 101 2.72 -8.14 5.51
N TYR A 102 3.86 -7.69 6.03
CA TYR A 102 4.80 -8.55 6.70
C TYR A 102 4.37 -8.84 8.15
N GLU A 103 3.62 -7.91 8.78
CA GLU A 103 3.17 -7.98 10.15
C GLU A 103 1.77 -8.59 10.28
N ALA A 104 1.66 -9.65 11.09
CA ALA A 104 0.36 -10.30 11.35
C ALA A 104 -0.61 -9.36 12.08
N ALA A 105 -0.10 -8.46 12.93
CA ALA A 105 -0.88 -7.46 13.64
C ALA A 105 -1.48 -6.44 12.66
N ALA A 106 -0.72 -5.95 11.67
CA ALA A 106 -1.22 -5.11 10.59
C ALA A 106 -2.42 -5.75 9.89
N LEU A 107 -2.28 -7.02 9.48
CA LEU A 107 -3.36 -7.74 8.82
C LEU A 107 -4.59 -7.94 9.72
N ALA A 108 -4.41 -8.04 11.04
CA ALA A 108 -5.53 -8.13 11.97
C ALA A 108 -6.32 -6.80 12.00
N PHE A 109 -5.62 -5.66 12.07
CA PHE A 109 -6.23 -4.33 11.99
C PHE A 109 -6.86 -4.07 10.62
N ALA A 110 -6.18 -4.38 9.53
CA ALA A 110 -6.73 -4.24 8.18
C ALA A 110 -8.03 -5.04 7.98
N ARG A 111 -8.10 -6.29 8.48
CA ARG A 111 -9.35 -7.09 8.46
C ARG A 111 -10.44 -6.48 9.32
N HIS A 112 -10.09 -5.97 10.50
CA HIS A 112 -11.03 -5.28 11.37
C HIS A 112 -11.61 -4.05 10.65
N ASN A 113 -10.77 -3.21 10.07
CA ASN A 113 -11.17 -2.02 9.34
C ASN A 113 -12.00 -2.34 8.10
N ALA A 114 -11.66 -3.41 7.36
CA ALA A 114 -12.47 -3.87 6.24
C ALA A 114 -13.90 -4.24 6.67
N ARG A 115 -14.07 -4.96 7.79
CA ARG A 115 -15.40 -5.29 8.33
C ARG A 115 -16.18 -4.05 8.77
N ARG A 116 -15.51 -3.10 9.43
CA ARG A 116 -16.10 -1.81 9.86
C ARG A 116 -16.66 -0.99 8.69
N ASN A 117 -16.12 -1.20 7.49
CA ASN A 117 -16.52 -0.54 6.25
C ASN A 117 -17.29 -1.46 5.28
N ALA A 118 -17.85 -2.57 5.77
CA ALA A 118 -18.62 -3.53 4.96
C ALA A 118 -17.83 -4.16 3.77
N CYS A 119 -16.50 -4.20 3.85
CA CYS A 119 -15.61 -4.76 2.83
C CYS A 119 -15.13 -6.17 3.18
N SER A 120 -16.00 -7.03 3.73
CA SER A 120 -15.65 -8.39 4.20
C SER A 120 -15.15 -9.34 3.11
N HIS A 121 -15.36 -9.00 1.83
CA HIS A 121 -14.90 -9.75 0.66
C HIS A 121 -13.42 -9.55 0.32
N MET A 122 -12.73 -8.62 0.98
CA MET A 122 -11.29 -8.42 0.82
C MET A 122 -10.50 -9.64 1.30
N ARG A 123 -9.36 -9.88 0.68
CA ARG A 123 -8.43 -10.96 1.04
C ARG A 123 -7.19 -10.39 1.68
N PHE A 124 -6.59 -11.15 2.60
CA PHE A 124 -5.43 -10.73 3.38
C PHE A 124 -4.41 -11.87 3.44
N GLN A 125 -3.15 -11.53 3.19
CA GLN A 125 -2.07 -12.51 3.17
C GLN A 125 -0.82 -11.96 3.85
N LEU A 126 -0.27 -12.72 4.80
CA LEU A 126 1.06 -12.44 5.34
C LEU A 126 2.09 -12.68 4.24
N MET A 127 2.92 -11.68 3.96
CA MET A 127 3.83 -11.74 2.83
C MET A 127 5.13 -10.99 3.07
N ASP A 128 6.22 -11.72 2.92
CA ASP A 128 7.55 -11.15 2.78
C ASP A 128 7.82 -10.81 1.30
N TRP A 129 8.15 -9.57 1.01
CA TRP A 129 8.44 -9.13 -0.36
C TRP A 129 9.64 -9.84 -0.99
N ARG A 130 10.57 -10.36 -0.17
CA ARG A 130 11.72 -11.17 -0.62
C ARG A 130 11.29 -12.54 -1.14
N ARG A 131 10.12 -13.02 -0.71
CA ARG A 131 9.56 -14.34 -1.06
C ARG A 131 8.06 -14.23 -1.37
N PRO A 132 7.68 -13.47 -2.42
CA PRO A 132 6.28 -13.21 -2.72
C PRO A 132 5.57 -14.49 -3.18
N ALA A 133 4.52 -14.90 -2.45
CA ALA A 133 3.70 -16.06 -2.78
C ALA A 133 2.40 -15.64 -3.47
N LEU A 134 2.51 -14.92 -4.60
CA LEU A 134 1.39 -14.43 -5.40
C LEU A 134 1.12 -15.37 -6.58
N ARG A 135 -0.16 -15.54 -6.94
CA ARG A 135 -0.59 -16.53 -7.94
C ARG A 135 -1.08 -15.93 -9.25
N ARG A 136 -1.21 -14.59 -9.34
CA ARG A 136 -1.76 -13.90 -10.51
C ARG A 136 -1.09 -12.56 -10.71
N ARG A 137 -1.36 -11.93 -11.85
CA ARG A 137 -1.06 -10.52 -12.10
C ARG A 137 -2.23 -9.65 -11.64
N TYR A 138 -1.93 -8.39 -11.36
CA TYR A 138 -2.88 -7.41 -10.84
C TYR A 138 -2.98 -6.23 -11.79
N ASP A 139 -4.20 -5.70 -11.95
CA ASP A 139 -4.45 -4.49 -12.74
C ASP A 139 -3.83 -3.27 -12.06
N TYR A 140 -3.92 -3.26 -10.71
CA TYR A 140 -3.28 -2.24 -9.87
C TYR A 140 -2.44 -2.88 -8.77
N ILE A 141 -1.26 -2.30 -8.55
CA ILE A 141 -0.42 -2.57 -7.36
C ILE A 141 -0.29 -1.25 -6.62
N LEU A 142 -0.79 -1.19 -5.39
CA LEU A 142 -0.81 0.01 -4.56
C LEU A 142 0.16 -0.16 -3.39
N ALA A 143 0.93 0.87 -3.07
CA ALA A 143 1.90 0.83 -1.99
C ALA A 143 2.11 2.24 -1.42
N SER A 144 1.68 2.46 -0.17
CA SER A 144 1.80 3.75 0.50
C SER A 144 2.90 3.71 1.57
N ASP A 145 3.83 4.66 1.47
CA ASP A 145 4.96 4.90 2.38
C ASP A 145 5.83 3.65 2.66
N VAL A 146 6.10 2.84 1.64
CA VAL A 146 6.90 1.60 1.75
C VAL A 146 8.34 1.74 1.26
N ILE A 147 8.72 2.90 0.71
CA ILE A 147 10.03 3.13 0.07
C ILE A 147 10.95 3.88 1.05
N TYR A 148 11.21 3.32 2.21
CA TYR A 148 12.07 3.93 3.22
C TYR A 148 13.33 3.10 3.52
N GLU A 149 13.38 1.81 3.15
CA GLU A 149 14.53 0.92 3.36
C GLU A 149 15.08 0.40 2.02
N ALA A 150 16.34 0.67 1.75
CA ALA A 150 17.01 0.27 0.51
C ALA A 150 17.01 -1.25 0.28
N ARG A 151 17.05 -2.06 1.36
CA ARG A 151 16.98 -3.54 1.29
C ARG A 151 15.71 -4.05 0.60
N ASN A 152 14.64 -3.27 0.59
CA ASN A 152 13.35 -3.64 0.00
C ASN A 152 13.20 -3.25 -1.47
N PHE A 153 14.09 -2.42 -2.03
CA PHE A 153 13.95 -1.90 -3.41
C PHE A 153 13.96 -3.00 -4.47
N GLY A 154 14.95 -3.90 -4.43
CA GLY A 154 15.05 -5.03 -5.35
C GLY A 154 13.82 -5.95 -5.29
N PRO A 155 13.41 -6.43 -4.09
CA PRO A 155 12.17 -7.17 -3.90
C PRO A 155 10.93 -6.49 -4.49
N LEU A 156 10.71 -5.20 -4.20
CA LEU A 156 9.55 -4.44 -4.70
C LEU A 156 9.56 -4.35 -6.24
N VAL A 157 10.71 -4.03 -6.86
CA VAL A 157 10.83 -3.99 -8.33
C VAL A 157 10.59 -5.38 -8.94
N THR A 158 11.03 -6.45 -8.30
CA THR A 158 10.76 -7.83 -8.73
C THR A 158 9.27 -8.14 -8.70
N ILE A 159 8.55 -7.70 -7.66
CA ILE A 159 7.09 -7.84 -7.57
C ILE A 159 6.42 -7.09 -8.72
N LEU A 160 6.80 -5.84 -8.97
CA LEU A 160 6.24 -5.04 -10.07
C LEU A 160 6.41 -5.74 -11.42
N ARG A 161 7.60 -6.18 -11.75
CA ARG A 161 7.88 -6.85 -13.03
C ARG A 161 7.09 -8.15 -13.21
N ARG A 162 6.95 -8.92 -12.14
CA ARG A 162 6.35 -10.25 -12.19
C ARG A 162 4.83 -10.22 -12.10
N TYR A 163 4.28 -9.33 -11.29
CA TYR A 163 2.87 -9.38 -10.89
C TYR A 163 2.03 -8.19 -11.36
N LEU A 164 2.63 -7.13 -11.91
CA LEU A 164 1.86 -6.10 -12.60
C LEU A 164 1.38 -6.65 -13.96
N ALA A 165 0.09 -6.51 -14.24
CA ALA A 165 -0.48 -6.92 -15.52
C ALA A 165 0.06 -6.05 -16.67
N ARG A 166 0.09 -6.58 -17.90
CA ARG A 166 0.29 -5.75 -19.09
C ARG A 166 -0.86 -4.76 -19.19
N GLY A 167 -0.56 -3.47 -19.36
CA GLY A 167 -1.57 -2.41 -19.31
C GLY A 167 -2.05 -2.06 -17.89
N GLY A 168 -1.52 -2.71 -16.85
CA GLY A 168 -1.76 -2.36 -15.46
C GLY A 168 -0.89 -1.19 -15.00
N MET A 169 -1.20 -0.67 -13.82
CA MET A 169 -0.52 0.46 -13.20
C MET A 169 -0.20 0.15 -11.73
N ALA A 170 1.04 0.41 -11.33
CA ALA A 170 1.34 0.49 -9.90
C ALA A 170 1.35 1.97 -9.48
N VAL A 171 0.88 2.24 -8.26
CA VAL A 171 0.92 3.57 -7.65
C VAL A 171 1.61 3.48 -6.31
N PHE A 172 2.66 4.27 -6.15
CA PHE A 172 3.40 4.42 -4.91
C PHE A 172 3.21 5.83 -4.40
N SER A 173 2.93 6.00 -3.12
CA SER A 173 2.89 7.30 -2.47
C SER A 173 3.93 7.40 -1.36
N GLU A 174 4.56 8.57 -1.24
CA GLU A 174 5.54 8.85 -0.20
C GLU A 174 5.66 10.38 0.05
N PRO A 175 6.16 10.83 1.22
CA PRO A 175 6.17 12.25 1.60
C PRO A 175 7.34 13.07 1.01
N GLY A 176 7.95 12.68 -0.11
CA GLY A 176 9.10 13.39 -0.70
C GLY A 176 10.45 12.93 -0.13
N ARG A 177 10.60 11.65 0.17
CA ARG A 177 11.83 11.11 0.77
C ARG A 177 12.99 11.09 -0.22
N VAL A 178 14.11 11.73 0.15
CA VAL A 178 15.35 11.72 -0.66
C VAL A 178 15.87 10.28 -0.86
N ASN A 179 15.74 9.42 0.14
CA ASN A 179 16.16 8.02 0.07
C ASN A 179 15.27 7.15 -0.84
N ALA A 180 14.13 7.66 -1.33
CA ALA A 180 13.30 6.96 -2.31
C ALA A 180 13.82 7.11 -3.76
N VAL A 181 14.63 8.12 -4.05
CA VAL A 181 15.16 8.40 -5.40
C VAL A 181 15.85 7.18 -6.05
N PRO A 182 16.73 6.42 -5.34
CA PRO A 182 17.35 5.23 -5.91
C PRO A 182 16.36 4.12 -6.29
N PHE A 183 15.22 4.00 -5.60
CA PHE A 183 14.17 3.05 -5.97
C PHE A 183 13.62 3.34 -7.37
N PHE A 184 13.30 4.59 -7.67
CA PHE A 184 12.76 4.96 -8.99
C PHE A 184 13.81 4.88 -10.10
N ALA A 185 15.09 5.07 -9.78
CA ALA A 185 16.18 4.78 -10.72
C ALA A 185 16.21 3.28 -11.06
N LEU A 186 16.09 2.41 -10.03
CA LEU A 186 16.05 0.97 -10.21
C LEU A 186 14.81 0.54 -11.02
N VAL A 187 13.64 1.11 -10.77
CA VAL A 187 12.41 0.87 -11.56
C VAL A 187 12.67 1.09 -13.05
N ARG A 188 13.30 2.22 -13.41
CA ARG A 188 13.65 2.52 -14.83
C ARG A 188 14.71 1.58 -15.38
N GLN A 189 15.73 1.24 -14.61
CA GLN A 189 16.77 0.30 -14.99
C GLN A 189 16.20 -1.08 -15.34
N TYR A 190 15.14 -1.48 -14.65
CA TYR A 190 14.43 -2.73 -14.94
C TYR A 190 13.37 -2.63 -16.04
N GLY A 191 13.37 -1.55 -16.82
CA GLY A 191 12.54 -1.38 -18.00
C GLY A 191 11.10 -1.00 -17.72
N LEU A 192 10.79 -0.48 -16.53
CA LEU A 192 9.48 0.09 -16.21
C LEU A 192 9.52 1.60 -16.39
N THR A 193 8.38 2.19 -16.75
CA THR A 193 8.21 3.64 -16.78
C THR A 193 7.73 4.15 -15.44
N CYS A 194 8.13 5.36 -15.07
CA CYS A 194 7.69 6.00 -13.84
C CYS A 194 7.41 7.49 -14.12
N LYS A 195 6.21 7.94 -13.74
CA LYS A 195 5.80 9.35 -13.72
C LYS A 195 5.48 9.75 -12.29
N THR A 196 5.79 10.97 -11.93
CA THR A 196 5.54 11.52 -10.60
C THR A 196 4.64 12.73 -10.71
N GLU A 197 3.64 12.81 -9.85
CA GLU A 197 2.84 13.99 -9.61
C GLU A 197 2.75 14.25 -8.11
N PHE A 198 2.47 15.50 -7.72
CA PHE A 198 2.32 15.86 -6.32
C PHE A 198 0.84 16.08 -5.99
N TRP A 199 0.41 15.48 -4.87
CA TRP A 199 -0.94 15.57 -4.37
C TRP A 199 -0.98 16.42 -3.11
N PRO A 200 -1.68 17.56 -3.13
CA PRO A 200 -1.87 18.35 -1.93
C PRO A 200 -2.83 17.62 -0.98
N LEU A 201 -2.46 17.56 0.28
CA LEU A 201 -3.26 16.93 1.31
C LEU A 201 -3.39 17.85 2.52
N GLU A 202 -4.61 18.17 2.88
CA GLU A 202 -4.98 18.82 4.15
C GLU A 202 -5.52 17.72 5.08
N TRP A 203 -4.65 17.21 5.95
CA TRP A 203 -4.98 16.20 6.94
C TRP A 203 -3.90 16.17 8.02
N GLU A 204 -4.27 16.45 9.28
CA GLU A 204 -3.31 16.62 10.39
C GLU A 204 -2.12 17.51 10.01
N GLY A 205 -2.41 18.60 9.27
CA GLY A 205 -1.45 19.53 8.68
C GLY A 205 -1.53 19.57 7.15
N THR A 206 -0.68 20.38 6.55
CA THR A 206 -0.57 20.54 5.09
C THR A 206 0.60 19.71 4.57
N HIS A 207 0.34 18.82 3.62
CA HIS A 207 1.33 17.93 3.03
C HIS A 207 1.34 18.05 1.51
N GLN A 208 2.50 17.77 0.92
CA GLN A 208 2.67 17.52 -0.51
C GLN A 208 3.17 16.09 -0.66
N ILE A 209 2.28 15.18 -1.07
CA ILE A 209 2.61 13.76 -1.21
C ILE A 209 2.97 13.46 -2.66
N ALA A 210 4.13 12.87 -2.88
CA ALA A 210 4.53 12.39 -4.19
C ALA A 210 3.78 11.09 -4.52
N LEU A 211 3.11 11.09 -5.66
CA LEU A 211 2.43 9.94 -6.24
C LEU A 211 3.18 9.49 -7.49
N HIS A 212 3.68 8.28 -7.47
CA HIS A 212 4.48 7.71 -8.53
C HIS A 212 3.69 6.63 -9.25
N THR A 213 3.30 6.89 -10.50
CA THR A 213 2.65 5.89 -11.35
C THR A 213 3.70 5.13 -12.15
N ILE A 214 3.69 3.80 -12.01
CA ILE A 214 4.66 2.89 -12.63
C ILE A 214 3.91 1.92 -13.53
N SER A 215 4.40 1.71 -14.75
CA SER A 215 3.79 0.79 -15.72
C SER A 215 4.85 0.10 -16.58
N HIS A 216 4.44 -0.97 -17.25
CA HIS A 216 5.22 -1.48 -18.37
C HIS A 216 5.27 -0.43 -19.48
N PRO A 217 6.38 -0.33 -20.25
CA PRO A 217 6.42 0.51 -21.44
C PRO A 217 5.26 0.17 -22.39
N ALA A 218 4.75 1.17 -23.10
CA ALA A 218 3.81 0.90 -24.18
C ALA A 218 4.46 -0.05 -25.19
N GLU A 219 3.73 -1.09 -25.61
CA GLU A 219 4.23 -2.00 -26.65
C GLU A 219 4.48 -1.21 -27.93
N SER A 220 5.69 -1.37 -28.47
CA SER A 220 5.98 -0.80 -29.78
C SER A 220 5.11 -1.49 -30.85
N PRO A 221 4.78 -0.81 -31.97
CA PRO A 221 4.06 -1.44 -33.07
C PRO A 221 4.73 -2.72 -33.58
N LEU A 222 6.05 -2.84 -33.43
CA LEU A 222 6.85 -4.01 -33.85
C LEU A 222 6.68 -5.22 -32.91
N ASP A 223 6.38 -5.01 -31.63
CA ASP A 223 6.19 -6.09 -30.66
C ASP A 223 4.83 -6.78 -30.86
N ARG A 224 3.84 -6.07 -31.35
CA ARG A 224 2.50 -6.63 -31.67
C ARG A 224 2.53 -7.60 -32.85
N GLN A 225 3.49 -7.45 -33.78
CA GLN A 225 3.61 -8.34 -34.95
C GLN A 225 4.31 -9.68 -34.64
N ARG A 226 5.00 -9.80 -33.50
CA ARG A 226 5.69 -11.04 -33.07
C ARG A 226 4.82 -11.95 -32.19
N SER A 227 3.62 -11.52 -31.83
CA SER A 227 2.68 -12.26 -30.95
C SER A 227 1.50 -12.87 -31.70
N LEU A 228 1.50 -12.80 -33.05
CA LEU A 228 0.62 -13.48 -33.99
C LEU A 228 1.39 -14.60 -34.70
#